data_56c2fa50a3d9f9c0ab5b9f0b63497f9c
#
_entry.id   56c2fa50a3d9f9c0ab5b9f0b63497f9c
#
_cell.length_a   1.000
_cell.length_b   1.000
_cell.length_c   1.000
_cell.angle_alpha   90.00
_cell.angle_beta   90.00
_cell.angle_gamma   90.00
#
_symmetry.space_group_name_H-M   'P 1'
#
loop_
_entity.id
_entity.type
_entity.pdbx_description
1 polymer ?
#
loop_
_entity_poly.entity_id
_entity_poly.type
_entity_poly.pdbx_seq_one_letter_code
_entity_poly.pdbx_strand_id
1 'polypeptide(L)'
;MITNHWNDKLNLLPSTRKDIYFTEEYCKLHAFDNRIACAFVYEKNDALYILPILVGQIPDSNGLCDFETPYGYGGPITNNDSPAFVQEAEKQLKKDCYAQGIVAGFIRFHPILDNVHLTAGAFDIMPDRKTVAIDLSADEKQIWQDQLHSKNRNTIRKAERNGFTFLIDESFAFLEDFKRLYRQTMQRVAAEEFYNFDDTYFANLVYYLKNRACIGIVQQEDRSVAAAIFLYNGPWAHYHLAGSEYEGAIKGANNLLLYQAALYLKTKGAQILHLGGGTD
;
A
#
# COMPACT_ATOMS: atom_id res chain seq x y z
N MET A 1 -6.16 -5.86 23.39
CA MET A 1 -4.74 -6.08 23.80
C MET A 1 -3.83 -5.81 22.60
N ILE A 2 -2.60 -5.40 22.83
CA ILE A 2 -1.57 -5.27 21.77
C ILE A 2 -0.83 -6.60 21.64
N THR A 3 -0.69 -7.10 20.42
CA THR A 3 -0.10 -8.42 20.11
C THR A 3 0.80 -8.35 18.87
N ASN A 4 1.82 -9.23 18.81
CA ASN A 4 2.72 -9.36 17.67
C ASN A 4 2.24 -10.41 16.63
N HIS A 5 1.11 -11.09 16.91
CA HIS A 5 0.50 -12.09 16.04
C HIS A 5 -0.98 -11.81 15.93
N TRP A 6 -1.43 -11.46 14.71
CA TRP A 6 -2.83 -11.10 14.46
C TRP A 6 -3.38 -11.62 13.13
N ASN A 7 -2.57 -12.26 12.27
CA ASN A 7 -3.04 -12.76 10.97
C ASN A 7 -4.20 -13.75 11.12
N ASP A 8 -4.22 -14.58 12.16
CA ASP A 8 -5.33 -15.50 12.40
C ASP A 8 -6.65 -14.74 12.63
N LYS A 9 -6.61 -13.66 13.41
CA LYS A 9 -7.77 -12.77 13.62
C LYS A 9 -8.12 -11.99 12.35
N LEU A 10 -7.11 -11.47 11.65
CA LEU A 10 -7.30 -10.80 10.38
C LEU A 10 -8.00 -11.70 9.35
N ASN A 11 -7.68 -13.00 9.34
CA ASN A 11 -8.26 -13.95 8.41
C ASN A 11 -9.75 -14.22 8.66
N LEU A 12 -10.26 -13.95 9.86
CA LEU A 12 -11.70 -14.05 10.18
C LEU A 12 -12.52 -12.89 9.56
N LEU A 13 -11.87 -11.78 9.18
CA LEU A 13 -12.56 -10.68 8.52
C LEU A 13 -12.84 -11.01 7.05
N PRO A 14 -13.95 -10.49 6.47
CA PRO A 14 -14.22 -10.59 5.04
C PRO A 14 -13.09 -10.02 4.19
N SER A 15 -12.86 -10.58 3.00
CA SER A 15 -11.81 -10.08 2.08
C SER A 15 -11.98 -8.60 1.70
N THR A 16 -13.22 -8.12 1.68
CA THR A 16 -13.55 -6.70 1.40
C THR A 16 -13.25 -5.75 2.56
N ARG A 17 -12.93 -6.27 3.75
CA ARG A 17 -12.62 -5.50 4.96
C ARG A 17 -11.14 -5.54 5.35
N LYS A 18 -10.29 -6.20 4.56
CA LYS A 18 -8.86 -6.35 4.82
C LYS A 18 -8.04 -6.16 3.55
N ASP A 19 -6.80 -5.75 3.69
CA ASP A 19 -5.88 -5.52 2.61
C ASP A 19 -4.45 -5.92 3.01
N ILE A 20 -3.51 -5.83 2.08
CA ILE A 20 -2.09 -6.12 2.30
C ILE A 20 -1.50 -5.31 3.47
N TYR A 21 -1.86 -4.04 3.60
CA TYR A 21 -1.38 -3.12 4.62
C TYR A 21 -1.69 -3.56 6.06
N PHE A 22 -2.67 -4.45 6.25
CA PHE A 22 -3.07 -4.94 7.58
C PHE A 22 -2.41 -6.25 7.96
N THR A 23 -1.60 -6.84 7.08
CA THR A 23 -0.93 -8.12 7.34
C THR A 23 0.31 -7.97 8.20
N GLU A 24 0.62 -9.02 8.99
CA GLU A 24 1.87 -9.05 9.77
C GLU A 24 3.10 -8.89 8.88
N GLU A 25 3.09 -9.50 7.69
CA GLU A 25 4.20 -9.48 6.74
C GLU A 25 4.48 -8.05 6.25
N TYR A 26 3.43 -7.29 5.93
CA TYR A 26 3.57 -5.91 5.50
C TYR A 26 4.05 -5.00 6.65
N CYS A 27 3.49 -5.17 7.84
CA CYS A 27 3.94 -4.41 9.01
C CYS A 27 5.41 -4.73 9.37
N LYS A 28 5.81 -6.01 9.31
CA LYS A 28 7.21 -6.43 9.54
C LYS A 28 8.18 -5.87 8.50
N LEU A 29 7.74 -5.73 7.24
CA LEU A 29 8.54 -5.06 6.20
C LEU A 29 8.91 -3.62 6.58
N HIS A 30 8.01 -2.93 7.28
CA HIS A 30 8.17 -1.52 7.67
C HIS A 30 8.58 -1.33 9.13
N ALA A 31 8.91 -2.41 9.84
CA ALA A 31 9.40 -2.36 11.23
C ALA A 31 10.92 -2.14 11.25
N PHE A 32 11.35 -0.92 10.94
CA PHE A 32 12.75 -0.47 11.02
C PHE A 32 12.89 0.65 12.06
N ASP A 33 14.09 1.15 12.30
CA ASP A 33 14.40 2.23 13.25
C ASP A 33 13.92 1.96 14.68
N ASN A 34 14.11 0.71 15.17
CA ASN A 34 13.66 0.25 16.49
C ASN A 34 12.14 0.27 16.70
N ARG A 35 11.34 0.32 15.63
CA ARG A 35 9.90 0.12 15.69
C ARG A 35 9.54 -1.36 15.66
N ILE A 36 8.51 -1.74 16.39
CA ILE A 36 8.02 -3.11 16.49
C ILE A 36 6.65 -3.20 15.82
N ALA A 37 6.52 -4.14 14.89
CA ALA A 37 5.24 -4.46 14.27
C ALA A 37 4.33 -5.18 15.25
N CYS A 38 3.16 -4.62 15.52
CA CYS A 38 2.14 -5.22 16.36
C CYS A 38 0.73 -4.75 15.92
N ALA A 39 -0.30 -5.30 16.53
CA ALA A 39 -1.66 -4.82 16.33
C ALA A 39 -2.39 -4.70 17.67
N PHE A 40 -3.19 -3.65 17.79
CA PHE A 40 -4.25 -3.65 18.79
C PHE A 40 -5.40 -4.52 18.28
N VAL A 41 -5.81 -5.48 19.10
CA VAL A 41 -6.93 -6.38 18.83
C VAL A 41 -7.94 -6.28 19.98
N TYR A 42 -9.19 -5.96 19.65
CA TYR A 42 -10.32 -6.01 20.56
C TYR A 42 -11.35 -7.00 20.02
N GLU A 43 -11.79 -7.92 20.86
CA GLU A 43 -12.73 -8.97 20.52
C GLU A 43 -13.84 -9.01 21.57
N LYS A 44 -15.09 -9.08 21.11
CA LYS A 44 -16.27 -9.23 21.96
C LYS A 44 -17.38 -9.92 21.16
N ASN A 45 -17.80 -11.12 21.61
CA ASN A 45 -18.89 -11.88 20.98
C ASN A 45 -18.73 -12.00 19.45
N ASP A 46 -17.66 -12.56 18.94
CA ASP A 46 -17.34 -12.72 17.52
C ASP A 46 -17.12 -11.41 16.73
N ALA A 47 -17.31 -10.25 17.36
CA ALA A 47 -16.96 -8.97 16.79
C ALA A 47 -15.47 -8.69 17.03
N LEU A 48 -14.79 -8.27 15.98
CA LEU A 48 -13.35 -7.97 15.95
C LEU A 48 -13.11 -6.52 15.54
N TYR A 49 -12.19 -5.86 16.24
CA TYR A 49 -11.58 -4.60 15.83
C TYR A 49 -10.07 -4.77 15.86
N ILE A 50 -9.42 -4.52 14.74
CA ILE A 50 -7.98 -4.70 14.57
C ILE A 50 -7.38 -3.41 14.05
N LEU A 51 -6.29 -2.95 14.68
CA LEU A 51 -5.50 -1.80 14.25
C LEU A 51 -4.02 -2.19 14.25
N PRO A 52 -3.46 -2.58 13.10
CA PRO A 52 -2.03 -2.82 12.96
C PRO A 52 -1.24 -1.52 13.06
N ILE A 53 -0.15 -1.54 13.82
CA ILE A 53 0.68 -0.39 14.14
C ILE A 53 2.16 -0.76 14.24
N LEU A 54 3.01 0.22 14.11
CA LEU A 54 4.43 0.18 14.40
C LEU A 54 4.69 1.02 15.67
N VAL A 55 5.08 0.38 16.76
CA VAL A 55 5.36 1.05 18.03
C VAL A 55 6.86 1.32 18.14
N GLY A 56 7.24 2.54 18.45
CA GLY A 56 8.61 2.95 18.66
C GLY A 56 8.82 3.75 19.94
N GLN A 57 10.03 3.71 20.47
CA GLN A 57 10.40 4.59 21.58
C GLN A 57 10.63 6.01 21.08
N ILE A 58 10.11 6.98 21.80
CA ILE A 58 10.37 8.40 21.56
C ILE A 58 11.77 8.70 22.15
N PRO A 59 12.72 9.21 21.36
CA PRO A 59 14.05 9.58 21.84
C PRO A 59 13.96 10.52 23.06
N ASP A 60 14.84 10.32 24.03
CA ASP A 60 14.99 11.17 25.23
C ASP A 60 13.72 11.33 26.11
N SER A 61 12.77 10.39 26.01
CA SER A 61 11.46 10.47 26.66
C SER A 61 11.30 9.62 27.94
N ASN A 62 12.39 9.07 28.51
CA ASN A 62 12.32 8.17 29.65
C ASN A 62 11.41 6.94 29.45
N GLY A 63 11.43 6.37 28.23
CA GLY A 63 10.73 5.13 27.91
C GLY A 63 9.29 5.32 27.42
N LEU A 64 8.86 6.54 27.09
CA LEU A 64 7.60 6.75 26.40
C LEU A 64 7.70 6.28 24.94
N CYS A 65 6.56 5.84 24.41
CA CYS A 65 6.44 5.34 23.05
C CYS A 65 5.40 6.15 22.25
N ASP A 66 5.52 6.08 20.96
CA ASP A 66 4.46 6.43 20.00
C ASP A 66 4.12 5.24 19.11
N PHE A 67 3.07 5.39 18.31
CA PHE A 67 2.82 4.46 17.21
C PHE A 67 2.50 5.20 15.90
N GLU A 68 2.72 4.49 14.81
CA GLU A 68 2.24 4.90 13.49
C GLU A 68 1.72 3.71 12.70
N THR A 69 0.90 3.95 11.69
CA THR A 69 0.59 2.93 10.67
C THR A 69 1.78 2.76 9.74
N PRO A 70 2.01 1.54 9.18
CA PRO A 70 3.07 1.33 8.20
C PRO A 70 2.98 2.28 7.00
N TYR A 71 4.06 2.41 6.25
CA TYR A 71 4.08 3.18 5.00
C TYR A 71 2.87 2.82 4.11
N GLY A 72 2.29 3.80 3.47
CA GLY A 72 1.08 3.65 2.68
C GLY A 72 -0.17 3.96 3.51
N TYR A 73 -0.97 2.96 3.82
CA TYR A 73 -2.27 3.14 4.46
C TYR A 73 -2.49 2.14 5.59
N GLY A 74 -3.44 2.45 6.48
CA GLY A 74 -3.77 1.62 7.62
C GLY A 74 -5.08 2.05 8.27
N GLY A 75 -5.09 2.13 9.59
CA GLY A 75 -6.27 2.46 10.38
C GLY A 75 -7.00 1.22 10.89
N PRO A 76 -8.13 1.41 11.58
CA PRO A 76 -8.89 0.30 12.12
C PRO A 76 -9.66 -0.45 11.04
N ILE A 77 -9.83 -1.75 11.26
CA ILE A 77 -10.71 -2.62 10.48
C ILE A 77 -11.55 -3.47 11.43
N THR A 78 -12.78 -3.79 11.03
CA THR A 78 -13.73 -4.51 11.87
C THR A 78 -14.76 -5.29 11.05
N ASN A 79 -15.37 -6.31 11.64
CA ASN A 79 -16.57 -6.96 11.12
C ASN A 79 -17.86 -6.43 11.78
N ASN A 80 -17.77 -5.44 12.68
CA ASN A 80 -18.90 -4.82 13.35
C ASN A 80 -18.76 -3.29 13.40
N ASP A 81 -19.47 -2.60 12.52
CA ASP A 81 -19.42 -1.14 12.35
C ASP A 81 -20.31 -0.39 13.37
N SER A 82 -20.93 -1.08 14.36
CA SER A 82 -21.81 -0.40 15.31
C SER A 82 -21.02 0.63 16.15
N PRO A 83 -21.52 1.86 16.27
CA PRO A 83 -20.82 2.91 17.03
C PRO A 83 -20.50 2.52 18.45
N ALA A 84 -21.39 1.74 19.13
CA ALA A 84 -21.17 1.28 20.49
C ALA A 84 -19.97 0.33 20.59
N PHE A 85 -19.82 -0.61 19.62
CA PHE A 85 -18.68 -1.55 19.59
C PHE A 85 -17.37 -0.80 19.30
N VAL A 86 -17.37 0.09 18.29
CA VAL A 86 -16.19 0.90 17.95
C VAL A 86 -15.76 1.75 19.14
N GLN A 87 -16.71 2.40 19.83
CA GLN A 87 -16.41 3.21 21.03
C GLN A 87 -15.80 2.38 22.17
N GLU A 88 -16.31 1.16 22.38
CA GLU A 88 -15.73 0.25 23.39
C GLU A 88 -14.30 -0.16 23.01
N ALA A 89 -14.07 -0.50 21.73
CA ALA A 89 -12.73 -0.84 21.22
C ALA A 89 -11.74 0.30 21.40
N GLU A 90 -12.12 1.52 21.02
CA GLU A 90 -11.27 2.72 21.20
C GLU A 90 -10.99 3.05 22.66
N LYS A 91 -11.97 2.87 23.54
CA LYS A 91 -11.77 3.02 24.98
C LYS A 91 -10.76 2.02 25.51
N GLN A 92 -10.79 0.79 25.02
CA GLN A 92 -9.81 -0.23 25.39
C GLN A 92 -8.44 0.08 24.77
N LEU A 93 -8.38 0.55 23.51
CA LEU A 93 -7.13 1.01 22.88
C LEU A 93 -6.42 2.06 23.73
N LYS A 94 -7.15 3.11 24.16
CA LYS A 94 -6.60 4.16 25.03
C LYS A 94 -6.03 3.61 26.33
N LYS A 95 -6.71 2.64 26.95
CA LYS A 95 -6.22 1.98 28.17
C LYS A 95 -4.95 1.18 27.94
N ASP A 96 -4.91 0.41 26.83
CA ASP A 96 -3.76 -0.43 26.50
C ASP A 96 -2.53 0.44 26.12
N CYS A 97 -2.76 1.54 25.38
CA CYS A 97 -1.72 2.51 25.07
C CYS A 97 -1.14 3.13 26.35
N TYR A 98 -2.01 3.62 27.25
CA TYR A 98 -1.59 4.20 28.52
C TYR A 98 -0.76 3.21 29.35
N ALA A 99 -1.21 1.96 29.47
CA ALA A 99 -0.52 0.91 30.22
C ALA A 99 0.88 0.56 29.66
N GLN A 100 1.11 0.81 28.37
CA GLN A 100 2.38 0.56 27.68
C GLN A 100 3.23 1.82 27.46
N GLY A 101 2.83 2.97 28.04
CA GLY A 101 3.54 4.23 27.86
C GLY A 101 3.44 4.81 26.45
N ILE A 102 2.46 4.41 25.66
CA ILE A 102 2.21 4.96 24.33
C ILE A 102 1.40 6.24 24.50
N VAL A 103 1.99 7.38 24.16
CA VAL A 103 1.43 8.71 24.41
C VAL A 103 0.90 9.43 23.17
N ALA A 104 1.29 8.98 21.98
CA ALA A 104 0.86 9.54 20.70
C ALA A 104 0.69 8.45 19.63
N GLY A 105 -0.07 8.76 18.59
CA GLY A 105 -0.23 7.87 17.45
C GLY A 105 -0.54 8.63 16.17
N PHE A 106 0.02 8.18 15.05
CA PHE A 106 -0.28 8.69 13.72
C PHE A 106 -0.90 7.59 12.86
N ILE A 107 -2.09 7.88 12.31
CA ILE A 107 -2.84 6.93 11.47
C ILE A 107 -3.05 7.56 10.10
N ARG A 108 -2.57 6.88 9.06
CA ARG A 108 -2.94 7.18 7.68
C ARG A 108 -4.06 6.25 7.25
N PHE A 109 -5.29 6.76 7.25
CA PHE A 109 -6.47 5.95 6.94
C PHE A 109 -6.46 5.42 5.51
N HIS A 110 -7.13 4.26 5.33
CA HIS A 110 -7.18 3.54 4.07
C HIS A 110 -8.27 4.10 3.15
N PRO A 111 -7.93 4.70 2.00
CA PRO A 111 -8.91 5.44 1.19
C PRO A 111 -9.94 4.54 0.49
N ILE A 112 -9.58 3.29 0.11
CA ILE A 112 -10.53 2.38 -0.54
C ILE A 112 -11.51 1.79 0.47
N LEU A 113 -11.04 1.47 1.69
CA LEU A 113 -11.90 0.93 2.74
C LEU A 113 -12.69 2.02 3.45
N ASP A 114 -12.32 3.29 3.24
CA ASP A 114 -12.93 4.46 3.88
C ASP A 114 -13.08 4.28 5.40
N ASN A 115 -12.07 3.67 6.00
CA ASN A 115 -12.13 3.22 7.41
C ASN A 115 -12.02 4.35 8.44
N VAL A 116 -11.95 5.59 8.00
CA VAL A 116 -12.05 6.76 8.87
C VAL A 116 -13.40 6.80 9.61
N HIS A 117 -14.47 6.27 9.01
CA HIS A 117 -15.79 6.18 9.67
C HIS A 117 -15.82 5.17 10.84
N LEU A 118 -14.82 4.30 10.95
CA LEU A 118 -14.65 3.36 12.07
C LEU A 118 -13.94 4.01 13.26
N THR A 119 -14.15 5.30 13.45
CA THR A 119 -13.64 6.06 14.59
C THR A 119 -14.80 6.68 15.38
N ALA A 120 -14.74 6.62 16.70
CA ALA A 120 -15.77 7.13 17.60
C ALA A 120 -15.27 8.29 18.49
N GLY A 121 -14.31 9.06 17.97
CA GLY A 121 -13.77 10.25 18.63
C GLY A 121 -12.49 10.00 19.45
N ALA A 122 -11.81 8.88 19.24
CA ALA A 122 -10.49 8.65 19.83
C ALA A 122 -9.37 9.43 19.11
N PHE A 123 -9.61 9.85 17.87
CA PHE A 123 -8.62 10.45 16.98
C PHE A 123 -9.07 11.82 16.49
N ASP A 124 -8.12 12.74 16.34
CA ASP A 124 -8.31 13.99 15.60
C ASP A 124 -8.13 13.72 14.11
N ILE A 125 -9.18 13.92 13.33
CA ILE A 125 -9.21 13.61 11.90
C ILE A 125 -8.85 14.85 11.09
N MET A 126 -7.81 14.71 10.24
CA MET A 126 -7.40 15.75 9.31
C MET A 126 -7.55 15.25 7.87
N PRO A 127 -8.35 15.90 7.01
CA PRO A 127 -8.34 15.64 5.59
C PRO A 127 -6.96 15.98 5.00
N ASP A 128 -6.40 15.07 4.22
CA ASP A 128 -5.13 15.31 3.50
C ASP A 128 -5.44 15.52 2.00
N ARG A 129 -5.28 14.51 1.18
CA ARG A 129 -5.40 14.61 -0.28
C ARG A 129 -6.33 13.56 -0.86
N LYS A 130 -6.78 13.79 -2.07
CA LYS A 130 -7.51 12.79 -2.83
C LYS A 130 -6.55 11.78 -3.44
N THR A 131 -6.99 10.54 -3.54
CA THR A 131 -6.28 9.47 -4.24
C THR A 131 -7.03 9.06 -5.50
N VAL A 132 -6.35 8.33 -6.39
CA VAL A 132 -6.92 7.86 -7.66
C VAL A 132 -6.92 6.35 -7.68
N ALA A 133 -7.98 5.77 -8.23
CA ALA A 133 -8.07 4.32 -8.42
C ALA A 133 -8.70 4.00 -9.78
N ILE A 134 -8.40 2.79 -10.28
CA ILE A 134 -9.04 2.20 -11.46
C ILE A 134 -9.98 1.11 -10.97
N ASP A 135 -11.25 1.17 -11.39
CA ASP A 135 -12.23 0.12 -11.14
C ASP A 135 -11.98 -1.06 -12.11
N LEU A 136 -11.43 -2.14 -11.59
CA LEU A 136 -11.14 -3.36 -12.33
C LEU A 136 -12.34 -4.32 -12.40
N SER A 137 -13.46 -4.04 -11.73
CA SER A 137 -14.69 -4.83 -11.87
C SER A 137 -15.32 -4.62 -13.26
N ALA A 138 -15.12 -3.45 -13.87
CA ALA A 138 -15.52 -3.14 -15.24
C ALA A 138 -14.80 -4.03 -16.27
N ASP A 139 -15.37 -4.25 -17.44
CA ASP A 139 -14.69 -4.96 -18.52
C ASP A 139 -13.54 -4.14 -19.14
N GLU A 140 -12.64 -4.79 -19.89
CA GLU A 140 -11.46 -4.12 -20.49
C GLU A 140 -11.84 -2.94 -21.39
N LYS A 141 -12.95 -3.06 -22.13
CA LYS A 141 -13.42 -2.01 -23.03
C LYS A 141 -13.88 -0.80 -22.22
N GLN A 142 -14.60 -1.03 -21.13
CA GLN A 142 -15.03 0.02 -20.21
C GLN A 142 -13.84 0.66 -19.52
N ILE A 143 -12.87 -0.12 -19.01
CA ILE A 143 -11.63 0.42 -18.43
C ILE A 143 -10.93 1.33 -19.44
N TRP A 144 -10.79 0.87 -20.69
CA TRP A 144 -10.13 1.63 -21.75
C TRP A 144 -10.90 2.91 -22.14
N GLN A 145 -12.22 2.81 -22.34
CA GLN A 145 -13.01 3.89 -22.92
C GLN A 145 -13.42 4.93 -21.87
N ASP A 146 -13.81 4.49 -20.68
CA ASP A 146 -14.53 5.30 -19.70
C ASP A 146 -13.62 5.76 -18.56
N GLN A 147 -12.63 4.95 -18.17
CA GLN A 147 -11.76 5.30 -17.04
C GLN A 147 -10.43 5.93 -17.48
N LEU A 148 -9.94 5.64 -18.68
CA LEU A 148 -8.75 6.28 -19.20
C LEU A 148 -9.09 7.57 -19.98
N HIS A 149 -8.50 8.68 -19.56
CA HIS A 149 -8.61 9.92 -20.31
C HIS A 149 -8.05 9.73 -21.74
N SER A 150 -8.63 10.39 -22.75
CA SER A 150 -8.23 10.27 -24.17
C SER A 150 -6.75 10.52 -24.39
N LYS A 151 -6.15 11.47 -23.66
CA LYS A 151 -4.71 11.75 -23.69
C LYS A 151 -3.89 10.51 -23.27
N ASN A 152 -4.31 9.80 -22.20
CA ASN A 152 -3.61 8.62 -21.73
C ASN A 152 -3.70 7.48 -22.75
N ARG A 153 -4.90 7.24 -23.35
CA ARG A 153 -5.07 6.26 -24.42
C ARG A 153 -4.16 6.54 -25.62
N ASN A 154 -4.05 7.80 -26.04
CA ASN A 154 -3.17 8.19 -27.13
C ASN A 154 -1.69 8.00 -26.77
N THR A 155 -1.33 8.26 -25.53
CA THR A 155 0.02 8.05 -25.01
C THR A 155 0.38 6.56 -24.99
N ILE A 156 -0.53 5.68 -24.56
CA ILE A 156 -0.35 4.22 -24.61
C ILE A 156 -0.12 3.74 -26.04
N ARG A 157 -1.01 4.11 -26.99
CA ARG A 157 -0.85 3.76 -28.41
C ARG A 157 0.47 4.27 -29.02
N LYS A 158 0.95 5.43 -28.55
CA LYS A 158 2.24 5.96 -28.95
C LYS A 158 3.39 5.11 -28.41
N ALA A 159 3.30 4.67 -27.16
CA ALA A 159 4.29 3.78 -26.55
C ALA A 159 4.40 2.45 -27.32
N GLU A 160 3.27 1.82 -27.62
CA GLU A 160 3.21 0.59 -28.41
C GLU A 160 3.83 0.77 -29.81
N ARG A 161 3.51 1.85 -30.51
CA ARG A 161 4.11 2.17 -31.81
C ARG A 161 5.61 2.46 -31.74
N ASN A 162 6.11 2.90 -30.59
CA ASN A 162 7.54 3.10 -30.34
C ASN A 162 8.27 1.79 -29.97
N GLY A 163 7.60 0.63 -30.06
CA GLY A 163 8.18 -0.67 -29.79
C GLY A 163 8.33 -0.98 -28.30
N PHE A 164 7.59 -0.30 -27.43
CA PHE A 164 7.57 -0.66 -26.02
C PHE A 164 6.74 -1.91 -25.80
N THR A 165 7.30 -2.86 -25.06
CA THR A 165 6.65 -4.11 -24.64
C THR A 165 6.47 -4.13 -23.14
N PHE A 166 5.44 -4.83 -22.67
CA PHE A 166 5.16 -5.00 -21.25
C PHE A 166 5.31 -6.46 -20.86
N LEU A 167 5.84 -6.71 -19.67
CA LEU A 167 5.89 -8.02 -19.03
C LEU A 167 5.61 -7.92 -17.53
N ILE A 168 5.17 -9.02 -16.94
CA ILE A 168 5.01 -9.19 -15.49
C ILE A 168 6.06 -10.18 -14.99
N ASP A 169 6.67 -9.86 -13.88
CA ASP A 169 7.60 -10.72 -13.17
C ASP A 169 7.08 -10.97 -11.73
N GLU A 170 6.61 -12.18 -11.48
CA GLU A 170 6.22 -12.66 -10.14
C GLU A 170 7.40 -13.30 -9.39
N SER A 171 8.50 -13.55 -10.11
CA SER A 171 9.70 -14.20 -9.57
C SER A 171 10.71 -13.22 -8.99
N PHE A 172 10.54 -11.93 -9.27
CA PHE A 172 11.49 -10.87 -8.94
C PHE A 172 12.85 -11.01 -9.63
N ALA A 173 12.91 -11.66 -10.79
CA ALA A 173 14.13 -11.76 -11.60
C ALA A 173 14.60 -10.37 -12.11
N PHE A 174 13.68 -9.43 -12.31
CA PHE A 174 13.96 -8.04 -12.71
C PHE A 174 14.10 -7.07 -11.53
N LEU A 175 14.32 -7.56 -10.31
CA LEU A 175 14.43 -6.70 -9.12
C LEU A 175 15.57 -5.68 -9.25
N GLU A 176 16.74 -6.09 -9.80
CA GLU A 176 17.87 -5.18 -9.96
C GLU A 176 17.59 -4.07 -11.00
N ASP A 177 16.88 -4.40 -12.10
CA ASP A 177 16.40 -3.40 -13.06
C ASP A 177 15.44 -2.41 -12.42
N PHE A 178 14.49 -2.93 -11.63
CA PHE A 178 13.56 -2.08 -10.88
C PHE A 178 14.31 -1.14 -9.93
N LYS A 179 15.25 -1.65 -9.12
CA LYS A 179 16.05 -0.85 -8.17
C LYS A 179 16.83 0.25 -8.88
N ARG A 180 17.45 -0.07 -10.03
CA ARG A 180 18.15 0.91 -10.86
C ARG A 180 17.21 2.05 -11.29
N LEU A 181 16.05 1.72 -11.85
CA LEU A 181 15.06 2.69 -12.32
C LEU A 181 14.47 3.51 -11.17
N TYR A 182 14.21 2.88 -10.04
CA TYR A 182 13.70 3.53 -8.84
C TYR A 182 14.68 4.57 -8.31
N ARG A 183 15.96 4.21 -8.10
CA ARG A 183 17.01 5.11 -7.62
C ARG A 183 17.22 6.30 -8.56
N GLN A 184 17.25 6.05 -9.88
CA GLN A 184 17.32 7.12 -10.89
C GLN A 184 16.13 8.08 -10.80
N THR A 185 14.94 7.56 -10.53
CA THR A 185 13.74 8.38 -10.38
C THR A 185 13.79 9.20 -9.11
N MET A 186 14.15 8.61 -7.96
CA MET A 186 14.27 9.32 -6.68
C MET A 186 15.30 10.45 -6.75
N GLN A 187 16.45 10.22 -7.38
CA GLN A 187 17.45 11.25 -7.62
C GLN A 187 16.92 12.37 -8.51
N ARG A 188 16.22 12.03 -9.60
CA ARG A 188 15.69 13.01 -10.57
C ARG A 188 14.63 13.93 -9.95
N VAL A 189 13.77 13.38 -9.07
CA VAL A 189 12.70 14.16 -8.43
C VAL A 189 13.14 14.80 -7.11
N ALA A 190 14.42 14.65 -6.72
CA ALA A 190 14.96 15.11 -5.44
C ALA A 190 14.06 14.65 -4.27
N ALA A 191 13.68 13.36 -4.28
CA ALA A 191 12.81 12.77 -3.27
C ALA A 191 13.43 12.90 -1.87
N GLU A 192 12.60 13.04 -0.85
CA GLU A 192 13.04 13.05 0.54
C GLU A 192 13.73 11.71 0.89
N GLU A 193 14.64 11.75 1.87
CA GLU A 193 15.45 10.60 2.29
C GLU A 193 14.59 9.39 2.67
N PHE A 194 13.43 9.63 3.22
CA PHE A 194 12.43 8.61 3.55
C PHE A 194 12.06 7.67 2.40
N TYR A 195 12.15 8.13 1.14
CA TYR A 195 11.86 7.32 -0.05
C TYR A 195 13.09 6.58 -0.59
N ASN A 196 14.26 6.72 0.02
CA ASN A 196 15.49 6.05 -0.41
C ASN A 196 15.62 4.66 0.24
N PHE A 197 14.74 3.74 -0.17
CA PHE A 197 14.79 2.36 0.31
C PHE A 197 16.11 1.67 -0.10
N ASP A 198 16.73 1.00 0.86
CA ASP A 198 17.99 0.27 0.69
C ASP A 198 17.79 -1.17 0.12
N ASP A 199 18.86 -1.87 -0.11
CA ASP A 199 18.83 -3.25 -0.59
C ASP A 199 18.20 -4.21 0.43
N THR A 200 18.31 -3.92 1.72
CA THR A 200 17.68 -4.70 2.79
C THR A 200 16.16 -4.62 2.73
N TYR A 201 15.63 -3.43 2.48
CA TYR A 201 14.18 -3.24 2.27
C TYR A 201 13.67 -4.09 1.11
N PHE A 202 14.33 -4.07 -0.06
CA PHE A 202 13.90 -4.84 -1.22
C PHE A 202 14.03 -6.35 -1.01
N ALA A 203 15.07 -6.82 -0.33
CA ALA A 203 15.20 -8.22 0.05
C ALA A 203 14.07 -8.67 0.99
N ASN A 204 13.74 -7.86 1.99
CA ASN A 204 12.63 -8.10 2.91
C ASN A 204 11.26 -8.05 2.20
N LEU A 205 11.07 -7.13 1.23
CA LEU A 205 9.85 -7.08 0.43
C LEU A 205 9.62 -8.41 -0.30
N VAL A 206 10.64 -8.93 -0.96
CA VAL A 206 10.57 -10.24 -1.62
C VAL A 206 10.31 -11.35 -0.61
N TYR A 207 11.03 -11.36 0.51
CA TYR A 207 10.88 -12.38 1.54
C TYR A 207 9.46 -12.43 2.12
N TYR A 208 8.90 -11.29 2.48
CA TYR A 208 7.58 -11.21 3.12
C TYR A 208 6.40 -11.23 2.15
N LEU A 209 6.56 -10.65 0.94
CA LEU A 209 5.42 -10.32 0.09
C LEU A 209 5.44 -10.98 -1.30
N LYS A 210 6.43 -11.82 -1.67
CA LYS A 210 6.54 -12.41 -3.02
C LYS A 210 5.27 -13.06 -3.57
N ASN A 211 4.41 -13.59 -2.70
CA ASN A 211 3.15 -14.23 -3.10
C ASN A 211 1.98 -13.23 -3.27
N ARG A 212 2.22 -11.96 -2.95
CA ARG A 212 1.23 -10.85 -2.96
C ARG A 212 1.80 -9.61 -3.61
N ALA A 213 2.86 -9.77 -4.40
CA ALA A 213 3.52 -8.70 -5.13
C ALA A 213 4.01 -9.19 -6.49
N CYS A 214 4.15 -8.27 -7.43
CA CYS A 214 4.79 -8.51 -8.71
C CYS A 214 5.47 -7.24 -9.21
N ILE A 215 6.40 -7.38 -10.15
CA ILE A 215 6.99 -6.26 -10.87
C ILE A 215 6.37 -6.20 -12.27
N GLY A 216 5.74 -5.08 -12.60
CA GLY A 216 5.42 -4.74 -13.98
C GLY A 216 6.60 -4.03 -14.62
N ILE A 217 6.97 -4.40 -15.83
CA ILE A 217 8.14 -3.88 -16.52
C ILE A 217 7.76 -3.48 -17.93
N VAL A 218 8.23 -2.32 -18.37
CA VAL A 218 8.20 -1.90 -19.77
C VAL A 218 9.61 -1.88 -20.31
N GLN A 219 9.80 -2.55 -21.43
CA GLN A 219 11.07 -2.64 -22.13
C GLN A 219 11.01 -1.99 -23.51
N GLN A 220 12.15 -1.51 -23.97
CA GLN A 220 12.41 -1.15 -25.36
C GLN A 220 13.71 -1.83 -25.78
N GLU A 221 13.69 -2.67 -26.82
CA GLU A 221 14.86 -3.41 -27.29
C GLU A 221 15.59 -4.15 -26.15
N ASP A 222 14.83 -4.94 -25.36
CA ASP A 222 15.32 -5.71 -24.19
C ASP A 222 15.88 -4.88 -23.02
N ARG A 223 15.80 -3.56 -23.09
CA ARG A 223 16.19 -2.66 -22.01
C ARG A 223 14.98 -2.23 -21.17
N SER A 224 15.04 -2.46 -19.88
CA SER A 224 14.00 -1.99 -18.95
C SER A 224 14.04 -0.45 -18.82
N VAL A 225 12.95 0.22 -19.22
CA VAL A 225 12.83 1.69 -19.26
C VAL A 225 11.83 2.24 -18.24
N ALA A 226 10.89 1.40 -17.77
CA ALA A 226 10.00 1.71 -16.66
C ALA A 226 9.65 0.41 -15.93
N ALA A 227 9.53 0.50 -14.61
CA ALA A 227 9.11 -0.63 -13.79
C ALA A 227 8.34 -0.15 -12.55
N ALA A 228 7.44 -1.00 -12.06
CA ALA A 228 6.73 -0.75 -10.81
C ALA A 228 6.49 -2.04 -10.05
N ILE A 229 6.54 -1.95 -8.72
CA ILE A 229 6.08 -2.99 -7.82
C ILE A 229 4.60 -2.74 -7.55
N PHE A 230 3.81 -3.78 -7.78
CA PHE A 230 2.40 -3.83 -7.41
C PHE A 230 2.21 -4.79 -6.26
N LEU A 231 1.41 -4.38 -5.28
CA LEU A 231 0.97 -5.23 -4.18
C LEU A 231 -0.50 -5.57 -4.38
N TYR A 232 -0.91 -6.79 -3.97
CA TYR A 232 -2.32 -7.18 -4.08
C TYR A 232 -2.73 -8.14 -2.97
N ASN A 233 -3.97 -8.02 -2.51
CA ASN A 233 -4.55 -8.91 -1.53
C ASN A 233 -6.08 -8.95 -1.69
N GLY A 234 -6.61 -10.10 -2.12
CA GLY A 234 -8.04 -10.22 -2.42
C GLY A 234 -8.50 -9.23 -3.50
N PRO A 235 -9.53 -8.41 -3.25
CA PRO A 235 -10.06 -7.48 -4.25
C PRO A 235 -9.24 -6.20 -4.43
N TRP A 236 -8.18 -5.99 -3.65
CA TRP A 236 -7.42 -4.75 -3.64
C TRP A 236 -6.03 -4.93 -4.23
N ALA A 237 -5.64 -4.01 -5.10
CA ALA A 237 -4.29 -3.92 -5.63
C ALA A 237 -3.78 -2.48 -5.54
N HIS A 238 -2.47 -2.31 -5.43
CA HIS A 238 -1.81 -1.03 -5.20
C HIS A 238 -0.58 -0.88 -6.08
N TYR A 239 -0.47 0.28 -6.71
CA TYR A 239 0.75 0.78 -7.32
C TYR A 239 1.66 1.28 -6.20
N HIS A 240 2.64 0.47 -5.81
CA HIS A 240 3.38 0.68 -4.57
C HIS A 240 4.62 1.56 -4.77
N LEU A 241 5.57 1.10 -5.55
CA LEU A 241 6.80 1.83 -5.87
C LEU A 241 7.05 1.78 -7.37
N ALA A 242 7.60 2.86 -7.94
CA ALA A 242 7.85 2.91 -9.37
C ALA A 242 9.10 3.71 -9.72
N GLY A 243 9.70 3.33 -10.84
CA GLY A 243 10.82 4.05 -11.41
C GLY A 243 10.81 4.00 -12.94
N SER A 244 11.34 5.03 -13.57
CA SER A 244 11.44 5.10 -15.03
C SER A 244 12.62 5.95 -15.48
N GLU A 245 13.17 5.63 -16.63
CA GLU A 245 14.07 6.52 -17.33
C GLU A 245 13.30 7.74 -17.84
N TYR A 246 13.94 8.89 -17.86
CA TYR A 246 13.29 10.13 -18.30
C TYR A 246 12.72 10.01 -19.73
N GLU A 247 13.51 9.49 -20.66
CA GLU A 247 13.07 9.30 -22.06
C GLU A 247 11.92 8.29 -22.19
N GLY A 248 11.94 7.20 -21.41
CA GLY A 248 10.86 6.23 -21.36
C GLY A 248 9.57 6.87 -20.85
N ALA A 249 9.66 7.66 -19.78
CA ALA A 249 8.51 8.35 -19.20
C ALA A 249 7.83 9.30 -20.20
N ILE A 250 8.59 10.15 -20.90
CA ILE A 250 8.03 11.10 -21.88
C ILE A 250 7.48 10.42 -23.15
N LYS A 251 7.93 9.20 -23.45
CA LYS A 251 7.42 8.39 -24.56
C LYS A 251 6.20 7.55 -24.18
N GLY A 252 5.76 7.59 -22.92
CA GLY A 252 4.53 6.97 -22.45
C GLY A 252 4.69 5.58 -21.82
N ALA A 253 5.91 5.17 -21.45
CA ALA A 253 6.15 3.88 -20.81
C ALA A 253 5.34 3.69 -19.52
N ASN A 254 5.23 4.73 -18.68
CA ASN A 254 4.45 4.65 -17.42
C ASN A 254 2.95 4.46 -17.67
N ASN A 255 2.38 5.07 -18.72
CA ASN A 255 0.99 4.90 -19.08
C ASN A 255 0.72 3.46 -19.56
N LEU A 256 1.60 2.91 -20.41
CA LEU A 256 1.53 1.53 -20.85
C LEU A 256 1.65 0.57 -19.67
N LEU A 257 2.64 0.79 -18.79
CA LEU A 257 2.87 -0.01 -17.59
C LEU A 257 1.61 -0.08 -16.71
N LEU A 258 1.02 1.07 -16.37
CA LEU A 258 -0.15 1.13 -15.49
C LEU A 258 -1.37 0.44 -16.13
N TYR A 259 -1.62 0.65 -17.42
CA TYR A 259 -2.74 0.03 -18.11
C TYR A 259 -2.60 -1.49 -18.20
N GLN A 260 -1.45 -1.98 -18.64
CA GLN A 260 -1.21 -3.42 -18.77
C GLN A 260 -1.19 -4.12 -17.40
N ALA A 261 -0.61 -3.49 -16.38
CA ALA A 261 -0.65 -4.00 -15.01
C ALA A 261 -2.08 -4.05 -14.45
N ALA A 262 -2.92 -3.06 -14.76
CA ALA A 262 -4.33 -3.07 -14.38
C ALA A 262 -5.06 -4.29 -14.96
N LEU A 263 -4.86 -4.58 -16.24
CA LEU A 263 -5.44 -5.76 -16.89
C LEU A 263 -4.93 -7.07 -16.26
N TYR A 264 -3.62 -7.15 -15.99
CA TYR A 264 -3.04 -8.32 -15.32
C TYR A 264 -3.62 -8.52 -13.91
N LEU A 265 -3.66 -7.47 -13.09
CA LEU A 265 -4.17 -7.55 -11.71
C LEU A 265 -5.66 -7.93 -11.67
N LYS A 266 -6.44 -7.50 -12.67
CA LYS A 266 -7.82 -7.98 -12.87
C LYS A 266 -7.85 -9.50 -13.02
N THR A 267 -6.93 -10.12 -13.77
CA THR A 267 -6.86 -11.59 -13.89
C THR A 267 -6.51 -12.29 -12.57
N LYS A 268 -5.86 -11.57 -11.63
CA LYS A 268 -5.59 -12.05 -10.26
C LYS A 268 -6.79 -11.89 -9.32
N GLY A 269 -7.92 -11.35 -9.80
CA GLY A 269 -9.14 -11.16 -9.02
C GLY A 269 -9.22 -9.81 -8.31
N ALA A 270 -8.31 -8.89 -8.57
CA ALA A 270 -8.41 -7.53 -8.06
C ALA A 270 -9.62 -6.81 -8.70
N GLN A 271 -10.37 -6.08 -7.87
CA GLN A 271 -11.51 -5.27 -8.29
C GLN A 271 -11.16 -3.78 -8.33
N ILE A 272 -10.15 -3.36 -7.59
CA ILE A 272 -9.65 -1.98 -7.58
C ILE A 272 -8.12 -2.01 -7.68
N LEU A 273 -7.56 -1.17 -8.57
CA LEU A 273 -6.15 -0.80 -8.55
C LEU A 273 -6.02 0.63 -8.05
N HIS A 274 -5.49 0.79 -6.85
CA HIS A 274 -5.21 2.08 -6.24
C HIS A 274 -3.87 2.62 -6.74
N LEU A 275 -3.87 3.84 -7.24
CA LEU A 275 -2.69 4.50 -7.82
C LEU A 275 -1.99 5.46 -6.86
N GLY A 276 -2.54 5.63 -5.65
CA GLY A 276 -2.05 6.61 -4.68
C GLY A 276 -2.56 8.02 -4.92
N GLY A 277 -2.05 8.95 -4.15
CA GLY A 277 -2.23 10.39 -4.35
C GLY A 277 -1.07 10.96 -5.16
N GLY A 278 -1.38 11.84 -6.13
CA GLY A 278 -0.34 12.62 -6.81
C GLY A 278 0.27 13.68 -5.87
N THR A 279 1.46 14.16 -6.21
CA THR A 279 1.95 15.45 -5.69
C THR A 279 1.22 16.55 -6.45
N ASP A 280 0.62 17.49 -5.74
CA ASP A 280 0.01 18.70 -6.32
C ASP A 280 1.06 19.58 -6.98
#